data_1473b5c70064fe4fe9a214c930b03a5e
#
_entry.id   1473b5c70064fe4fe9a214c930b03a5e
#
_cell.length_a   1.000
_cell.length_b   1.000
_cell.length_c   1.000
_cell.angle_alpha   90.00
_cell.angle_beta   90.00
_cell.angle_gamma   90.00
#
_symmetry.space_group_name_H-M   'P 1'
#
loop_
_entity.id
_entity.type
_entity.pdbx_description
1 polymer ?
#
loop_
_entity_poly.entity_id
_entity_poly.type
_entity_poly.pdbx_seq_one_letter_code
_entity_poly.pdbx_strand_id
1 'polypeptide(L)'
;VAIRVQIPQPVRFEQSFEGLRLVYKKTDTYRNFKKQFVHEFNGSGVVCTGRVRAKKGMNDYVARLEVEIDGRKEIVEMPADFARRRFDIYWNYELPEGDHTMKIRWLNPVEHANIVMDGILVYARK
;
A
#
# COMPACT_ATOMS: atom_id res chain seq x y z
N VAL A 1 -2.29 -10.11 18.19
CA VAL A 1 -2.18 -9.48 16.88
C VAL A 1 -0.89 -9.96 16.20
N ALA A 2 -1.04 -10.49 15.00
CA ALA A 2 0.13 -10.91 14.22
C ALA A 2 0.71 -9.70 13.47
N ILE A 3 2.03 -9.57 13.47
CA ILE A 3 2.71 -8.53 12.70
C ILE A 3 3.63 -9.24 11.70
N ARG A 4 3.50 -8.87 10.43
CA ARG A 4 4.31 -9.43 9.34
C ARG A 4 4.99 -8.30 8.58
N VAL A 5 6.27 -8.47 8.25
CA VAL A 5 7.00 -7.53 7.42
C VAL A 5 6.87 -7.97 5.96
N GLN A 6 6.52 -7.04 5.09
CA GLN A 6 6.34 -7.31 3.68
C GLN A 6 7.21 -6.34 2.87
N ILE A 7 8.06 -6.88 2.00
CA ILE A 7 8.97 -6.08 1.18
C ILE A 7 8.22 -5.64 -0.08
N PRO A 8 8.23 -4.33 -0.42
CA PRO A 8 7.58 -3.84 -1.63
C PRO A 8 8.15 -4.48 -2.90
N GLN A 9 7.28 -4.67 -3.88
CA GLN A 9 7.62 -5.25 -5.19
C GLN A 9 7.27 -4.25 -6.30
N PRO A 10 7.96 -4.27 -7.44
CA PRO A 10 7.53 -3.47 -8.59
C PRO A 10 6.10 -3.80 -8.98
N VAL A 11 5.37 -2.81 -9.47
CA VAL A 11 3.97 -2.99 -9.90
C VAL A 11 3.91 -4.04 -11.01
N ARG A 12 3.14 -5.10 -10.79
CA ARG A 12 3.02 -6.21 -11.74
C ARG A 12 1.62 -6.37 -12.30
N PHE A 13 0.59 -6.14 -11.48
CA PHE A 13 -0.79 -6.38 -11.90
C PHE A 13 -1.62 -5.13 -11.66
N GLU A 14 -2.27 -4.64 -12.71
CA GLU A 14 -3.24 -3.55 -12.62
C GLU A 14 -4.54 -3.92 -13.31
N GLN A 15 -4.81 -5.22 -13.45
CA GLN A 15 -5.98 -5.74 -14.13
C GLN A 15 -6.40 -7.07 -13.51
N SER A 16 -7.53 -7.60 -13.95
CA SER A 16 -7.97 -8.91 -13.50
C SER A 16 -6.99 -9.99 -13.91
N PHE A 17 -6.80 -10.99 -13.04
CA PHE A 17 -5.92 -12.12 -13.32
C PHE A 17 -6.52 -13.39 -12.75
N GLU A 18 -5.80 -14.52 -12.89
CA GLU A 18 -6.33 -15.83 -12.56
C GLU A 18 -6.98 -15.90 -11.18
N GLY A 19 -8.25 -16.31 -11.13
CA GLY A 19 -9.00 -16.46 -9.89
C GLY A 19 -9.51 -15.18 -9.27
N LEU A 20 -9.08 -14.01 -9.76
CA LEU A 20 -9.47 -12.72 -9.21
C LEU A 20 -9.93 -11.76 -10.30
N ARG A 21 -10.94 -10.98 -9.97
CA ARG A 21 -11.51 -9.95 -10.84
C ARG A 21 -11.21 -8.59 -10.24
N LEU A 22 -10.63 -7.68 -11.03
CA LEU A 22 -10.44 -6.30 -10.59
C LEU A 22 -11.82 -5.63 -10.46
N VAL A 23 -12.15 -5.19 -9.26
CA VAL A 23 -13.41 -4.50 -8.98
C VAL A 23 -13.31 -3.03 -9.34
N TYR A 24 -12.28 -2.36 -8.82
CA TYR A 24 -12.01 -0.96 -9.16
C TYR A 24 -10.56 -0.62 -8.84
N LYS A 25 -10.11 0.47 -9.44
CA LYS A 25 -8.83 1.11 -9.15
C LYS A 25 -9.11 2.57 -8.76
N LYS A 26 -8.68 2.96 -7.57
CA LYS A 26 -8.81 4.34 -7.09
C LYS A 26 -7.44 4.99 -7.11
N THR A 27 -7.30 6.09 -7.83
CA THR A 27 -6.02 6.78 -8.00
C THR A 27 -6.00 8.12 -7.29
N ASP A 28 -4.82 8.51 -6.80
CA ASP A 28 -4.51 9.83 -6.26
C ASP A 28 -5.33 10.31 -5.05
N THR A 29 -6.22 9.49 -4.49
CA THR A 29 -7.05 9.89 -3.35
C THR A 29 -6.20 10.13 -2.10
N TYR A 30 -5.19 9.31 -1.88
CA TYR A 30 -4.34 9.38 -0.68
C TYR A 30 -2.91 9.74 -1.03
N ARG A 31 -2.71 10.44 -2.14
CA ARG A 31 -1.40 10.65 -2.76
C ARG A 31 -0.36 11.23 -1.79
N ASN A 32 -0.72 12.20 -0.97
CA ASN A 32 0.22 12.86 -0.06
C ASN A 32 -0.31 12.84 1.37
N PHE A 33 -0.71 11.68 1.86
CA PHE A 33 -1.18 11.60 3.23
C PHE A 33 -0.02 11.89 4.21
N LYS A 34 -0.36 12.53 5.34
CA LYS A 34 0.65 12.99 6.31
C LYS A 34 0.95 11.97 7.40
N LYS A 35 -0.08 11.43 8.03
CA LYS A 35 0.08 10.51 9.16
C LYS A 35 -0.56 9.17 8.89
N GLN A 36 -1.80 9.18 8.44
CA GLN A 36 -2.58 7.96 8.21
C GLN A 36 -3.77 8.24 7.30
N PHE A 37 -4.31 7.19 6.72
CA PHE A 37 -5.61 7.25 6.07
C PHE A 37 -6.35 5.93 6.30
N VAL A 38 -7.66 5.98 6.09
CA VAL A 38 -8.54 4.81 6.20
C VAL A 38 -9.26 4.65 4.87
N HIS A 39 -9.30 3.43 4.37
CA HIS A 39 -9.98 3.07 3.13
C HIS A 39 -10.88 1.87 3.39
N GLU A 40 -12.17 2.02 3.10
CA GLU A 40 -13.13 0.93 3.20
C GLU A 40 -13.38 0.34 1.82
N PHE A 41 -13.45 -0.99 1.74
CA PHE A 41 -13.67 -1.66 0.46
C PHE A 41 -14.41 -2.97 0.67
N ASN A 42 -15.01 -3.47 -0.41
CA ASN A 42 -15.64 -4.79 -0.44
C ASN A 42 -14.92 -5.63 -1.46
N GLY A 43 -14.42 -6.79 -1.04
CA GLY A 43 -13.69 -7.67 -1.93
C GLY A 43 -12.93 -8.75 -1.17
N SER A 44 -12.05 -9.45 -1.88
CA SER A 44 -11.18 -10.49 -1.31
C SER A 44 -9.70 -10.21 -1.51
N GLY A 45 -9.36 -9.07 -2.11
CA GLY A 45 -7.97 -8.70 -2.31
C GLY A 45 -7.80 -7.21 -2.45
N VAL A 46 -6.64 -6.71 -2.04
CA VAL A 46 -6.31 -5.28 -2.12
C VAL A 46 -4.84 -5.15 -2.46
N VAL A 47 -4.52 -4.17 -3.29
CA VAL A 47 -3.14 -3.80 -3.61
C VAL A 47 -3.02 -2.28 -3.48
N CYS A 48 -1.97 -1.84 -2.81
CA CYS A 48 -1.63 -0.42 -2.70
C CYS A 48 -0.38 -0.17 -3.51
N THR A 49 -0.42 0.81 -4.41
CA THR A 49 0.73 1.16 -5.25
C THR A 49 1.25 2.54 -4.92
N GLY A 50 2.55 2.72 -4.99
CA GLY A 50 3.14 4.01 -4.68
C GLY A 50 4.66 3.96 -4.58
N ARG A 51 5.21 4.99 -3.94
CA ARG A 51 6.66 5.10 -3.73
C ARG A 51 6.96 6.06 -2.60
N VAL A 52 8.20 6.03 -2.13
CA VAL A 52 8.73 7.02 -1.19
C VAL A 52 9.64 7.97 -1.95
N ARG A 53 9.39 9.27 -1.81
CA ARG A 53 10.24 10.31 -2.39
C ARG A 53 11.02 10.97 -1.27
N ALA A 54 12.34 11.05 -1.40
CA ALA A 54 13.19 11.72 -0.43
C ALA A 54 14.05 12.77 -1.13
N LYS A 55 14.52 13.75 -0.37
CA LYS A 55 15.45 14.74 -0.89
C LYS A 55 16.76 14.08 -1.28
N LYS A 56 17.42 14.65 -2.29
CA LYS A 56 18.73 14.18 -2.75
C LYS A 56 19.71 14.12 -1.56
N GLY A 57 20.42 13.01 -1.45
CA GLY A 57 21.33 12.78 -0.34
C GLY A 57 20.75 12.00 0.83
N MET A 58 19.43 11.73 0.81
CA MET A 58 18.74 11.00 1.87
C MET A 58 18.34 9.60 1.41
N ASN A 59 19.26 8.94 0.71
CA ASN A 59 19.01 7.65 0.03
C ASN A 59 18.83 6.49 0.99
N ASP A 60 19.27 6.63 2.23
CA ASP A 60 19.22 5.58 3.24
C ASP A 60 17.92 5.59 4.04
N TYR A 61 17.02 6.53 3.76
CA TYR A 61 15.76 6.57 4.46
C TYR A 61 14.86 5.40 4.04
N VAL A 62 14.31 4.72 5.03
CA VAL A 62 13.34 3.64 4.82
C VAL A 62 12.06 4.01 5.57
N ALA A 63 10.98 4.23 4.84
CA ALA A 63 9.68 4.51 5.44
C ALA A 63 9.09 3.22 5.98
N ARG A 64 8.52 3.28 7.17
CA ARG A 64 7.82 2.15 7.79
C ARG A 64 6.35 2.48 7.88
N LEU A 65 5.54 1.62 7.27
CA LEU A 65 4.10 1.75 7.27
C LEU A 65 3.48 0.59 8.04
N GLU A 66 2.47 0.90 8.84
CA GLU A 66 1.65 -0.12 9.46
C GLU A 66 0.35 -0.22 8.66
N VAL A 67 0.08 -1.39 8.11
CA VAL A 67 -1.17 -1.67 7.42
C VAL A 67 -2.03 -2.51 8.34
N GLU A 68 -3.20 -1.99 8.68
CA GLU A 68 -4.15 -2.69 9.53
C GLU A 68 -5.42 -2.97 8.73
N ILE A 69 -5.78 -4.25 8.60
CA ILE A 69 -7.03 -4.66 7.97
C ILE A 69 -7.83 -5.46 8.98
N ASP A 70 -8.99 -4.91 9.36
CA ASP A 70 -9.92 -5.56 10.31
C ASP A 70 -9.22 -6.02 11.60
N GLY A 71 -8.32 -5.18 12.13
CA GLY A 71 -7.60 -5.44 13.36
C GLY A 71 -6.30 -6.23 13.22
N ARG A 72 -5.99 -6.75 12.03
CA ARG A 72 -4.72 -7.42 11.76
C ARG A 72 -3.70 -6.42 11.23
N LYS A 73 -2.50 -6.43 11.80
CA LYS A 73 -1.46 -5.48 11.48
C LYS A 73 -0.28 -6.14 10.78
N GLU A 74 0.22 -5.46 9.76
CA GLU A 74 1.42 -5.85 9.04
C GLU A 74 2.31 -4.62 8.88
N ILE A 75 3.62 -4.82 8.91
CA ILE A 75 4.58 -3.73 8.73
C ILE A 75 5.18 -3.84 7.33
N VAL A 76 5.18 -2.71 6.61
CA VAL A 76 5.79 -2.61 5.30
C VAL A 76 6.95 -1.64 5.39
N GLU A 77 8.11 -2.05 4.90
CA GLU A 77 9.28 -1.18 4.82
C GLU A 77 9.52 -0.77 3.37
N MET A 78 9.62 0.54 3.14
CA MET A 78 9.74 1.12 1.81
C MET A 78 11.00 1.97 1.72
N PRO A 79 12.06 1.49 1.06
CA PRO A 79 13.23 2.33 0.81
C PRO A 79 12.89 3.51 -0.10
N ALA A 80 13.58 4.62 0.08
CA ALA A 80 13.45 5.76 -0.81
C ALA A 80 13.87 5.35 -2.22
N ASP A 81 13.05 5.68 -3.21
CA ASP A 81 13.28 5.30 -4.60
C ASP A 81 13.54 6.53 -5.48
N PHE A 82 14.78 6.69 -5.90
CA PHE A 82 15.19 7.80 -6.75
C PHE A 82 14.93 7.54 -8.24
N ALA A 83 14.63 6.31 -8.60
CA ALA A 83 14.31 5.96 -9.98
C ALA A 83 12.87 6.32 -10.37
N ARG A 84 12.08 6.84 -9.44
CA ARG A 84 10.68 7.24 -9.63
C ARG A 84 9.79 6.10 -10.11
N ARG A 85 10.07 4.90 -9.66
CA ARG A 85 9.24 3.73 -9.97
C ARG A 85 8.06 3.66 -9.02
N ARG A 86 6.96 3.14 -9.53
CA ARG A 86 5.86 2.75 -8.67
C ARG A 86 6.07 1.31 -8.21
N PHE A 87 5.71 1.03 -6.98
CA PHE A 87 5.80 -0.31 -6.40
C PHE A 87 4.44 -0.73 -5.89
N ASP A 88 4.22 -2.04 -5.85
CA ASP A 88 3.17 -2.62 -5.03
C ASP A 88 3.67 -2.53 -3.60
N ILE A 89 3.22 -1.53 -2.87
CA ILE A 89 3.64 -1.24 -1.50
C ILE A 89 3.12 -2.32 -0.56
N TYR A 90 1.88 -2.70 -0.77
CA TYR A 90 1.20 -3.71 0.03
C TYR A 90 0.26 -4.47 -0.88
N TRP A 91 0.15 -5.76 -0.65
CA TRP A 91 -0.80 -6.61 -1.36
C TRP A 91 -1.28 -7.71 -0.43
N ASN A 92 -2.55 -8.05 -0.56
CA ASN A 92 -3.16 -9.18 0.12
C ASN A 92 -4.30 -9.68 -0.75
N TYR A 93 -4.16 -10.89 -1.29
CA TYR A 93 -5.14 -11.49 -2.18
C TYR A 93 -5.96 -12.59 -1.47
N GLU A 94 -5.75 -12.76 -0.17
CA GLU A 94 -6.33 -13.86 0.59
C GLU A 94 -7.31 -13.40 1.66
N LEU A 95 -7.90 -12.23 1.50
CA LEU A 95 -8.91 -11.73 2.41
C LEU A 95 -10.22 -12.51 2.23
N PRO A 96 -11.00 -12.73 3.31
CA PRO A 96 -12.36 -13.23 3.17
C PRO A 96 -13.16 -12.30 2.29
N GLU A 97 -14.07 -12.84 1.48
CA GLU A 97 -14.98 -12.03 0.67
C GLU A 97 -15.87 -11.21 1.61
N GLY A 98 -16.01 -9.92 1.36
CA GLY A 98 -16.87 -9.06 2.15
C GLY A 98 -16.29 -7.67 2.38
N ASP A 99 -16.85 -6.97 3.37
CA ASP A 99 -16.45 -5.62 3.72
C ASP A 99 -15.21 -5.62 4.60
N HIS A 100 -14.28 -4.72 4.28
CA HIS A 100 -13.04 -4.55 5.02
C HIS A 100 -12.74 -3.09 5.27
N THR A 101 -12.06 -2.83 6.38
CA THR A 101 -11.52 -1.49 6.70
C THR A 101 -10.01 -1.61 6.75
N MET A 102 -9.34 -0.86 5.88
CA MET A 102 -7.88 -0.80 5.82
C MET A 102 -7.41 0.56 6.34
N LYS A 103 -6.47 0.53 7.28
CA LYS A 103 -5.84 1.74 7.81
C LYS A 103 -4.34 1.65 7.57
N ILE A 104 -3.78 2.69 6.98
CA ILE A 104 -2.33 2.77 6.75
C ILE A 104 -1.79 3.93 7.56
N ARG A 105 -0.79 3.66 8.40
CA ARG A 105 -0.10 4.65 9.22
C ARG A 105 1.36 4.71 8.85
N TRP A 106 1.86 5.94 8.70
CA TRP A 106 3.29 6.18 8.52
C TRP A 106 3.93 6.27 9.92
N LEU A 107 4.74 5.27 10.27
CA LEU A 107 5.27 5.14 11.63
C LEU A 107 6.47 6.04 11.91
N ASN A 108 7.27 6.37 10.89
CA ASN A 108 8.51 7.14 11.07
C ASN A 108 8.60 8.34 10.13
N PRO A 109 7.62 9.25 10.14
CA PRO A 109 7.62 10.38 9.23
C PRO A 109 8.82 11.30 9.47
N VAL A 110 9.33 11.86 8.37
CA VAL A 110 10.43 12.84 8.39
C VAL A 110 10.09 13.97 7.44
N GLU A 111 10.67 15.16 7.68
CA GLU A 111 10.35 16.35 6.87
C GLU A 111 10.87 16.28 5.45
N HIS A 112 11.94 15.54 5.21
CA HIS A 112 12.60 15.49 3.91
C HIS A 112 12.14 14.34 3.03
N ALA A 113 11.07 13.65 3.40
CA ALA A 113 10.51 12.56 2.61
C ALA A 113 9.00 12.64 2.56
N ASN A 114 8.43 12.10 1.49
CA ASN A 114 6.99 11.99 1.31
C ASN A 114 6.66 10.58 0.82
N ILE A 115 5.50 10.09 1.22
CA ILE A 115 4.95 8.86 0.67
C ILE A 115 3.92 9.25 -0.38
N VAL A 116 4.14 8.78 -1.62
CA VAL A 116 3.22 9.03 -2.72
C VAL A 116 2.42 7.75 -2.95
N MET A 117 1.16 7.75 -2.51
CA MET A 117 0.25 6.62 -2.70
C MET A 117 -0.47 6.84 -4.04
N ASP A 118 -0.04 6.12 -5.07
CA ASP A 118 -0.57 6.31 -6.43
C ASP A 118 -1.95 5.68 -6.62
N GLY A 119 -2.19 4.53 -6.03
CA GLY A 119 -3.47 3.87 -6.25
C GLY A 119 -3.78 2.76 -5.26
N ILE A 120 -5.07 2.44 -5.18
CA ILE A 120 -5.59 1.28 -4.46
C ILE A 120 -6.41 0.46 -5.44
N LEU A 121 -6.06 -0.80 -5.59
CA LEU A 121 -6.78 -1.74 -6.45
C LEU A 121 -7.48 -2.74 -5.55
N VAL A 122 -8.75 -2.98 -5.83
CA VAL A 122 -9.57 -3.94 -5.06
C VAL A 122 -10.00 -5.06 -5.99
N TYR A 123 -9.84 -6.28 -5.50
CA TYR A 123 -10.16 -7.50 -6.25
C TYR A 123 -11.25 -8.30 -5.53
N ALA A 124 -12.01 -9.05 -6.30
CA ALA A 124 -12.95 -10.03 -5.79
C ALA A 124 -12.69 -11.37 -6.48
N ARG A 125 -13.11 -12.46 -5.87
CA ARG A 125 -13.00 -13.78 -6.48
C ARG A 125 -13.92 -13.87 -7.69
N LYS A 126 -13.43 -14.55 -8.70
CA LYS A 126 -14.23 -14.85 -9.88
C LYS A 126 -15.29 -15.90 -9.58
#